data_a1bbc3bd3b5faf90ac21b31d4081c05e
#
_entry.id   a1bbc3bd3b5faf90ac21b31d4081c05e
#
_cell.length_a   1.000
_cell.length_b   1.000
_cell.length_c   1.000
_cell.angle_alpha   90.00
_cell.angle_beta   90.00
_cell.angle_gamma   90.00
#
_symmetry.space_group_name_H-M   'P 1'
#
loop_
_entity.id
_entity.type
_entity.pdbx_description
1 polymer ?
#
loop_
_entity_poly.entity_id
_entity_poly.type
_entity_poly.pdbx_seq_one_letter_code
_entity_poly.pdbx_strand_id
1 'polypeptide(L)' 'MKNKKIKIARIECDMSQEELANVVGVTRQTIGLIESGNYNPTLKLCIAICKALNKNLNDLFWEEP' A
#
# COMPACT_ATOMS: atom_id res chain seq x y z
N MET A 1 11.58 0.19 -6.02
CA MET A 1 10.77 -0.54 -6.97
C MET A 1 9.31 -0.12 -6.86
N LYS A 2 8.65 0.15 -7.98
CA LYS A 2 7.27 0.64 -7.97
C LYS A 2 6.30 -0.46 -7.54
N ASN A 3 5.35 -0.10 -6.68
CA ASN A 3 4.32 -1.04 -6.25
C ASN A 3 2.97 -0.65 -6.84
N LYS A 4 2.78 -1.03 -8.09
CA LYS A 4 1.52 -0.79 -8.79
C LYS A 4 0.37 -1.61 -8.21
N LYS A 5 0.69 -2.72 -7.55
CA LYS A 5 -0.34 -3.60 -6.96
C LYS A 5 -1.11 -2.87 -5.86
N ILE A 6 -0.40 -2.10 -5.02
CA ILE A 6 -1.06 -1.30 -3.98
C ILE A 6 -1.96 -0.24 -4.62
N LYS A 7 -1.46 0.45 -5.63
CA LYS A 7 -2.24 1.49 -6.32
C LYS A 7 -3.51 0.90 -6.93
N ILE A 8 -3.38 -0.23 -7.63
CA ILE A 8 -4.53 -0.88 -8.26
C ILE A 8 -5.55 -1.32 -7.22
N ALA A 9 -5.08 -1.98 -6.15
CA ALA A 9 -5.98 -2.45 -5.08
C ALA A 9 -6.68 -1.27 -4.39
N ARG A 10 -5.95 -0.18 -4.18
CA ARG A 10 -6.51 1.03 -3.58
C ARG A 10 -7.62 1.61 -4.46
N ILE A 11 -7.37 1.70 -5.75
CA ILE A 11 -8.36 2.21 -6.71
C ILE A 11 -9.58 1.30 -6.77
N GLU A 12 -9.38 -0.02 -6.74
CA GLU A 12 -10.47 -0.99 -6.70
C GLU A 12 -11.34 -0.82 -5.46
N CYS A 13 -10.77 -0.32 -4.36
CA CYS A 13 -11.50 -0.04 -3.13
C CYS A 13 -12.06 1.40 -3.10
N ASP A 14 -11.96 2.13 -4.19
CA ASP A 14 -12.40 3.53 -4.29
C ASP A 14 -11.75 4.43 -3.24
N MET A 15 -10.49 4.18 -2.92
CA MET A 15 -9.73 4.95 -1.94
C MET A 15 -8.71 5.85 -2.58
N SER A 16 -8.63 7.10 -2.09
CA SER A 16 -7.53 8.00 -2.43
C SER A 16 -6.30 7.61 -1.62
N GLN A 17 -5.13 8.14 -2.01
CA GLN A 17 -3.91 7.96 -1.22
C GLN A 17 -4.09 8.50 0.20
N GLU A 18 -4.77 9.64 0.33
CA GLU A 18 -5.02 10.25 1.64
C GLU A 18 -5.92 9.38 2.50
N GLU A 19 -6.97 8.80 1.91
CA GLU A 19 -7.87 7.92 2.64
C GLU A 19 -7.15 6.67 3.14
N LEU A 20 -6.35 6.05 2.29
CA LEU A 20 -5.56 4.89 2.71
C LEU A 20 -4.57 5.28 3.82
N ALA A 21 -3.90 6.41 3.66
CA ALA A 21 -2.95 6.89 4.67
C ALA A 21 -3.63 7.08 6.02
N ASN A 22 -4.83 7.67 6.04
CA ASN A 22 -5.59 7.86 7.27
C ASN A 22 -5.96 6.53 7.92
N VAL A 23 -6.36 5.54 7.13
CA VAL A 23 -6.76 4.23 7.66
C VAL A 23 -5.57 3.51 8.30
N VAL A 24 -4.39 3.59 7.69
CA VAL A 24 -3.22 2.86 8.19
C VAL A 24 -2.33 3.68 9.11
N GLY A 25 -2.66 4.96 9.33
CA GLY A 25 -1.97 5.79 10.32
C GLY A 25 -0.66 6.39 9.85
N VAL A 26 -0.53 6.71 8.57
CA VAL A 26 0.66 7.38 8.02
C VAL A 26 0.22 8.60 7.22
N THR A 27 1.19 9.35 6.68
CA THR A 27 0.88 10.51 5.83
C THR A 27 0.60 10.06 4.40
N ARG A 28 -0.14 10.90 3.66
CA ARG A 28 -0.38 10.68 2.24
C ARG A 28 0.93 10.55 1.47
N GLN A 29 1.93 11.38 1.83
CA GLN A 29 3.24 11.34 1.20
C GLN A 29 3.90 9.97 1.34
N THR A 30 3.76 9.34 2.51
CA THR A 30 4.30 8.01 2.76
C THR A 30 3.68 6.99 1.81
N ILE A 31 2.36 7.03 1.63
CA ILE A 31 1.67 6.13 0.69
C ILE A 31 2.20 6.36 -0.73
N GLY A 32 2.32 7.61 -1.15
CA GLY A 32 2.88 7.94 -2.47
C GLY A 32 4.29 7.37 -2.66
N LEU A 33 5.14 7.48 -1.65
CA LEU A 33 6.50 6.95 -1.70
C LEU A 33 6.53 5.43 -1.78
N ILE A 34 5.62 4.75 -1.07
CA ILE A 34 5.51 3.30 -1.14
C ILE A 34 5.08 2.87 -2.55
N GLU A 35 4.07 3.53 -3.10
CA GLU A 35 3.58 3.20 -4.44
C GLU A 35 4.61 3.46 -5.53
N SER A 36 5.45 4.48 -5.36
CA SER A 36 6.50 4.79 -6.33
C SER A 36 7.78 3.95 -6.14
N GLY A 37 7.85 3.16 -5.06
CA GLY A 37 9.02 2.32 -4.79
C GLY A 37 10.17 3.05 -4.12
N ASN A 38 9.91 4.24 -3.56
CA ASN A 38 10.95 5.06 -2.91
C ASN A 38 10.92 4.97 -1.39
N TYR A 39 10.20 4.03 -0.83
CA TYR A 39 10.10 3.82 0.60
C TYR A 39 9.82 2.35 0.89
N ASN A 40 10.61 1.77 1.79
CA ASN A 40 10.42 0.38 2.21
C ASN A 40 9.58 0.35 3.49
N PRO A 41 8.32 -0.02 3.42
CA PRO A 41 7.47 -0.06 4.61
C PRO A 41 7.90 -1.18 5.56
N THR A 42 7.69 -0.98 6.86
CA THR A 42 7.87 -2.03 7.85
C THR A 42 6.86 -3.14 7.61
N LEU A 43 7.13 -4.33 8.14
CA LEU A 43 6.17 -5.44 8.04
C LEU A 43 4.83 -5.06 8.67
N LYS A 44 4.86 -4.35 9.80
CA LYS A 44 3.64 -3.88 10.46
C LYS A 44 2.81 -3.00 9.52
N LEU A 45 3.44 -2.08 8.81
CA LEU A 45 2.76 -1.20 7.88
C LEU A 45 2.23 -1.99 6.67
N CYS A 46 3.01 -2.95 6.16
CA CYS A 46 2.57 -3.83 5.08
C CYS A 46 1.29 -4.57 5.46
N ILE A 47 1.25 -5.13 6.67
CA ILE A 47 0.07 -5.84 7.18
C ILE A 47 -1.12 -4.89 7.28
N ALA A 48 -0.92 -3.67 7.79
CA ALA A 48 -1.98 -2.68 7.91
C ALA A 48 -2.56 -2.32 6.54
N ILE A 49 -1.71 -2.12 5.54
CA ILE A 49 -2.14 -1.82 4.17
C ILE A 49 -2.94 -2.98 3.59
N CYS A 50 -2.46 -4.21 3.78
CA CYS A 50 -3.17 -5.40 3.30
C CYS A 50 -4.56 -5.52 3.92
N LYS A 51 -4.66 -5.30 5.22
CA LYS A 51 -5.97 -5.33 5.91
C LYS A 51 -6.90 -4.25 5.38
N ALA A 52 -6.38 -3.04 5.19
CA ALA A 52 -7.19 -1.93 4.70
C ALA A 52 -7.74 -2.18 3.30
N LEU A 53 -6.98 -2.89 2.46
CA LEU A 53 -7.36 -3.15 1.07
C LEU A 53 -7.94 -4.54 0.86
N ASN A 54 -8.12 -5.30 1.94
CA ASN A 54 -8.65 -6.67 1.91
C ASN A 54 -7.83 -7.59 1.00
N LYS A 55 -6.52 -7.51 1.14
CA LYS A 55 -5.54 -8.31 0.39
C LYS A 55 -4.58 -8.99 1.36
N ASN A 56 -3.79 -9.92 0.87
CA ASN A 56 -2.74 -10.52 1.68
C ASN A 56 -1.36 -10.02 1.23
N LEU A 57 -0.32 -10.38 1.97
CA LEU A 57 1.04 -9.92 1.67
C LEU A 57 1.50 -10.38 0.29
N ASN A 58 1.12 -11.59 -0.13
CA ASN A 58 1.50 -12.09 -1.44
C ASN A 58 0.87 -11.26 -2.56
N ASP A 59 -0.34 -10.76 -2.35
CA ASP A 59 -1.05 -9.97 -3.36
C ASP A 59 -0.38 -8.63 -3.62
N LEU A 60 0.19 -8.01 -2.59
CA LEU A 60 0.65 -6.62 -2.66
C LEU A 60 2.16 -6.47 -2.59
N PHE A 61 2.85 -7.35 -1.87
CA PHE A 61 4.28 -7.16 -1.56
C PHE A 61 5.17 -8.29 -2.07
N TRP A 62 4.62 -9.29 -2.70
CA TRP A 62 5.43 -10.37 -3.28
C TRP A 62 5.73 -10.09 -4.74
N GLU A 63 6.96 -10.27 -5.12
CA GLU A 63 7.35 -10.15 -6.51
C GLU A 63 7.78 -11.49 -7.06
N GLU A 64 7.21 -11.81 -8.19
CA GLU A 64 7.63 -12.98 -8.94
C GLU A 64 8.95 -12.66 -9.64
N PRO A 65 9.93 -13.58 -9.61
CA PRO A 65 11.19 -13.36 -10.32
C PRO A 65 10.99 -13.31 -11.82
#